data_db47d455d31f62df260e0db375213978
#
_entry.id   db47d455d31f62df260e0db375213978
#
_cell.length_a   1.000
_cell.length_b   1.000
_cell.length_c   1.000
_cell.angle_alpha   90.00
_cell.angle_beta   90.00
_cell.angle_gamma   90.00
#
_symmetry.space_group_name_H-M   'P 1'
#
loop_
_entity.id
_entity.type
_entity.pdbx_description
1 polymer ?
#
loop_
_entity_poly.entity_id
_entity_poly.type
_entity_poly.pdbx_seq_one_letter_code
_entity_poly.pdbx_strand_id
1 'polypeptide(L)'
;MSKRELSPCFVTKNVDACRDFYQRHLSAKAIFDCGWYLNLRIGGDGPSIQFMQPKEGMAEYLAEGVMLNFRVDDVDAEHARLLSEGVEPAMPLEDHPWGDRGFSIIDPIGTSLYIYSDREPSDAFKQF
;
A
#
# COMPACT_ATOMS: atom_id res chain seq x y z
N MET A 1 24.18 1.90 10.81
CA MET A 1 22.84 2.43 11.12
C MET A 1 22.17 1.50 12.12
N SER A 2 21.75 2.00 13.26
CA SER A 2 21.05 1.20 14.25
C SER A 2 19.60 0.94 13.78
N LYS A 3 18.82 0.18 14.57
CA LYS A 3 17.43 -0.15 14.28
C LYS A 3 16.62 1.12 14.04
N ARG A 4 16.05 1.26 12.85
CA ARG A 4 15.27 2.41 12.42
C ARG A 4 14.07 1.94 11.57
N GLU A 5 13.15 2.84 11.38
CA GLU A 5 11.98 2.63 10.54
C GLU A 5 12.27 3.13 9.12
N LEU A 6 11.77 2.42 8.12
CA LEU A 6 11.76 2.87 6.74
C LEU A 6 10.34 3.29 6.39
N SER A 7 10.19 4.48 5.84
CA SER A 7 8.89 5.00 5.43
C SER A 7 9.02 5.67 4.05
N PRO A 8 8.28 5.20 3.03
CA PRO A 8 8.31 5.87 1.74
C PRO A 8 7.58 7.21 1.81
N CYS A 9 8.07 8.17 1.04
CA CYS A 9 7.40 9.46 0.87
C CYS A 9 7.20 9.72 -0.62
N PHE A 10 5.95 9.91 -1.03
CA PHE A 10 5.60 10.17 -2.42
C PHE A 10 5.33 11.66 -2.62
N VAL A 11 6.03 12.25 -3.56
CA VAL A 11 5.86 13.67 -3.92
C VAL A 11 4.74 13.75 -4.94
N THR A 12 3.62 14.36 -4.57
CA THR A 12 2.42 14.42 -5.42
C THR A 12 1.58 15.65 -5.11
N LYS A 13 0.94 16.20 -6.13
CA LYS A 13 -0.07 17.25 -5.95
C LYS A 13 -1.37 16.71 -5.35
N ASN A 14 -1.57 15.39 -5.36
CA ASN A 14 -2.80 14.74 -4.96
C ASN A 14 -2.77 14.22 -3.52
N VAL A 15 -2.20 14.98 -2.59
CA VAL A 15 -2.11 14.59 -1.18
C VAL A 15 -3.50 14.34 -0.58
N ASP A 16 -4.48 15.19 -0.91
CA ASP A 16 -5.85 15.03 -0.40
C ASP A 16 -6.51 13.73 -0.84
N ALA A 17 -6.33 13.35 -2.11
CA ALA A 17 -6.87 12.11 -2.64
C ALA A 17 -6.23 10.90 -1.94
N CYS A 18 -4.92 10.94 -1.70
CA CYS A 18 -4.21 9.88 -0.98
C CYS A 18 -4.68 9.79 0.47
N ARG A 19 -4.83 10.91 1.15
CA ARG A 19 -5.37 10.94 2.51
C ARG A 19 -6.72 10.23 2.58
N ASP A 20 -7.64 10.61 1.71
CA ASP A 20 -8.99 10.03 1.68
C ASP A 20 -8.95 8.53 1.41
N PHE A 21 -8.20 8.11 0.41
CA PHE A 21 -8.11 6.70 0.02
C PHE A 21 -7.54 5.82 1.14
N TYR A 22 -6.40 6.21 1.69
CA TYR A 22 -5.72 5.39 2.70
C TYR A 22 -6.50 5.36 4.02
N GLN A 23 -7.10 6.47 4.42
CA GLN A 23 -7.93 6.50 5.62
C GLN A 23 -9.22 5.69 5.43
N ARG A 24 -9.83 5.77 4.26
CA ARG A 24 -11.08 5.08 3.96
C ARG A 24 -10.90 3.58 3.77
N HIS A 25 -9.84 3.17 3.06
CA HIS A 25 -9.71 1.78 2.59
C HIS A 25 -8.62 0.97 3.29
N LEU A 26 -7.65 1.60 3.91
CA LEU A 26 -6.55 0.89 4.57
C LEU A 26 -6.47 1.19 6.07
N SER A 27 -7.53 1.71 6.64
CA SER A 27 -7.63 2.04 8.08
C SER A 27 -6.45 2.89 8.55
N ALA A 28 -5.96 3.79 7.70
CA ALA A 28 -4.81 4.61 8.01
C ALA A 28 -5.17 5.70 9.01
N LYS A 29 -4.22 5.97 9.92
CA LYS A 29 -4.30 7.07 10.87
C LYS A 29 -3.24 8.10 10.58
N ALA A 30 -3.62 9.38 10.55
CA ALA A 30 -2.67 10.46 10.42
C ALA A 30 -1.91 10.64 11.74
N ILE A 31 -0.57 10.53 11.68
CA ILE A 31 0.32 10.86 12.79
C ILE A 31 0.89 12.25 12.64
N PHE A 32 0.85 12.81 11.44
CA PHE A 32 1.12 14.21 11.15
C PHE A 32 0.38 14.60 9.88
N ASP A 33 -0.27 15.75 9.89
CA ASP A 33 -1.02 16.25 8.74
C ASP A 33 -1.07 17.77 8.81
N CYS A 34 -0.31 18.45 7.97
CA CYS A 34 -0.37 19.90 7.84
C CYS A 34 -0.95 20.36 6.49
N GLY A 35 -1.61 19.46 5.77
CA GLY A 35 -2.24 19.71 4.50
C GLY A 35 -1.35 19.39 3.31
N TRP A 36 -0.19 20.01 3.21
CA TRP A 36 0.74 19.75 2.10
C TRP A 36 1.70 18.59 2.39
N TYR A 37 1.81 18.16 3.64
CA TYR A 37 2.61 17.02 4.07
C TYR A 37 1.80 16.16 5.02
N LEU A 38 1.82 14.85 4.75
CA LEU A 38 0.98 13.88 5.43
C LEU A 38 1.81 12.65 5.79
N ASN A 39 1.73 12.20 7.04
CA ASN A 39 2.33 10.95 7.48
C ASN A 39 1.22 10.06 8.06
N LEU A 40 1.00 8.90 7.45
CA LEU A 40 -0.05 7.97 7.82
C LEU A 40 0.53 6.66 8.35
N ARG A 41 -0.13 6.08 9.36
CA ARG A 41 0.12 4.70 9.78
C ARG A 41 -0.98 3.80 9.23
N ILE A 42 -0.59 2.80 8.45
CA ILE A 42 -1.52 1.82 7.89
C ILE A 42 -2.07 0.95 9.02
N GLY A 43 -3.40 0.73 9.03
CA GLY A 43 -4.05 -0.02 10.09
C GLY A 43 -4.03 0.66 11.45
N GLY A 44 -3.52 1.88 11.55
CA GLY A 44 -3.47 2.67 12.77
C GLY A 44 -2.20 2.49 13.60
N ASP A 45 -1.52 1.37 13.51
CA ASP A 45 -0.30 1.05 14.26
C ASP A 45 0.76 0.33 13.43
N GLY A 46 0.50 0.14 12.15
CA GLY A 46 1.39 -0.54 11.21
C GLY A 46 2.46 0.38 10.62
N PRO A 47 2.97 0.02 9.44
CA PRO A 47 3.99 0.80 8.77
C PRO A 47 3.48 2.18 8.36
N SER A 48 4.40 3.13 8.24
CA SER A 48 4.03 4.48 7.81
C SER A 48 4.24 4.67 6.31
N ILE A 49 3.42 5.54 5.74
CA ILE A 49 3.51 5.99 4.37
C ILE A 49 3.30 7.51 4.37
N GLN A 50 4.05 8.22 3.56
CA GLN A 50 4.04 9.68 3.56
C GLN A 50 3.74 10.23 2.17
N PHE A 51 3.11 11.39 2.15
CA PHE A 51 2.81 12.13 0.92
C PHE A 51 3.12 13.60 1.14
N MET A 52 3.70 14.26 0.16
CA MET A 52 3.95 15.68 0.22
C MET A 52 3.78 16.34 -1.13
N GLN A 53 3.31 17.58 -1.13
CA GLN A 53 3.25 18.36 -2.35
C GLN A 53 4.66 18.71 -2.82
N PRO A 54 4.90 18.73 -4.15
CA PRO A 54 6.21 19.08 -4.66
C PRO A 54 6.56 20.52 -4.32
N LYS A 55 7.78 20.72 -3.83
CA LYS A 55 8.37 22.05 -3.68
C LYS A 55 9.12 22.39 -4.96
N GLU A 56 9.50 23.66 -5.10
CA GLU A 56 10.25 24.12 -6.25
C GLU A 56 11.48 23.23 -6.50
N GLY A 57 11.61 22.77 -7.74
CA GLY A 57 12.71 21.90 -8.16
C GLY A 57 12.54 20.43 -7.88
N MET A 58 11.47 20.02 -7.20
CA MET A 58 11.19 18.61 -6.93
C MET A 58 10.36 17.98 -8.05
N ALA A 59 10.77 16.79 -8.50
CA ALA A 59 10.00 16.01 -9.44
C ALA A 59 8.79 15.37 -8.74
N GLU A 60 7.68 15.32 -9.44
CA GLU A 60 6.50 14.61 -8.98
C GLU A 60 6.65 13.10 -9.25
N TYR A 61 6.15 12.27 -8.35
CA TYR A 61 6.17 10.82 -8.48
C TYR A 61 5.33 10.37 -9.68
N LEU A 62 5.87 9.44 -10.49
CA LEU A 62 5.26 8.96 -11.72
C LEU A 62 4.72 7.52 -11.65
N ALA A 63 4.74 6.89 -10.51
CA ALA A 63 4.16 5.55 -10.29
C ALA A 63 4.74 4.42 -11.16
N GLU A 64 5.93 4.60 -11.73
CA GLU A 64 6.54 3.60 -12.59
C GLU A 64 7.54 2.74 -11.81
N GLY A 65 7.37 1.40 -11.92
CA GLY A 65 8.35 0.46 -11.37
C GLY A 65 8.36 0.34 -9.85
N VAL A 66 7.32 0.80 -9.16
CA VAL A 66 7.20 0.68 -7.70
C VAL A 66 5.93 -0.05 -7.35
N MET A 67 6.06 -1.06 -6.50
CA MET A 67 4.95 -1.76 -5.86
C MET A 67 5.14 -1.68 -4.36
N LEU A 68 4.04 -1.56 -3.62
CA LEU A 68 4.04 -1.69 -2.16
C LEU A 68 3.35 -2.99 -1.80
N ASN A 69 4.03 -3.83 -1.03
CA ASN A 69 3.50 -5.13 -0.61
C ASN A 69 3.03 -5.04 0.84
N PHE A 70 1.78 -5.39 1.07
CA PHE A 70 1.16 -5.42 2.39
C PHE A 70 0.84 -6.87 2.76
N ARG A 71 1.57 -7.44 3.70
CA ARG A 71 1.24 -8.75 4.25
C ARG A 71 0.17 -8.58 5.32
N VAL A 72 -0.91 -9.35 5.21
CA VAL A 72 -2.04 -9.34 6.12
C VAL A 72 -2.32 -10.75 6.64
N ASP A 73 -3.02 -10.85 7.75
CA ASP A 73 -3.34 -12.15 8.34
C ASP A 73 -4.40 -12.90 7.53
N ASP A 74 -5.41 -12.18 7.06
CA ASP A 74 -6.55 -12.77 6.33
C ASP A 74 -6.81 -11.97 5.04
N VAL A 75 -6.17 -12.40 3.95
CA VAL A 75 -6.30 -11.73 2.67
C VAL A 75 -7.71 -11.83 2.07
N ASP A 76 -8.41 -12.94 2.32
CA ASP A 76 -9.79 -13.10 1.83
C ASP A 76 -10.72 -12.07 2.46
N ALA A 77 -10.57 -11.81 3.76
CA ALA A 77 -11.35 -10.79 4.46
C ALA A 77 -11.06 -9.39 3.94
N GLU A 78 -9.79 -9.07 3.71
CA GLU A 78 -9.39 -7.78 3.15
C GLU A 78 -9.94 -7.58 1.74
N HIS A 79 -9.87 -8.60 0.91
CA HIS A 79 -10.43 -8.57 -0.45
C HIS A 79 -11.94 -8.31 -0.42
N ALA A 80 -12.67 -9.07 0.40
CA ALA A 80 -14.12 -8.91 0.54
C ALA A 80 -14.50 -7.51 1.03
N ARG A 81 -13.76 -7.00 2.01
CA ARG A 81 -14.00 -5.66 2.56
C ARG A 81 -13.79 -4.57 1.51
N LEU A 82 -12.68 -4.63 0.77
CA LEU A 82 -12.39 -3.64 -0.27
C LEU A 82 -13.41 -3.68 -1.40
N LEU A 83 -13.84 -4.86 -1.83
CA LEU A 83 -14.92 -4.98 -2.81
C LEU A 83 -16.20 -4.33 -2.30
N SER A 84 -16.56 -4.55 -1.04
CA SER A 84 -17.76 -3.94 -0.44
C SER A 84 -17.69 -2.42 -0.39
N GLU A 85 -16.49 -1.86 -0.36
CA GLU A 85 -16.24 -0.41 -0.37
C GLU A 85 -16.12 0.17 -1.79
N GLY A 86 -16.29 -0.66 -2.82
CA GLY A 86 -16.26 -0.22 -4.20
C GLY A 86 -14.86 -0.18 -4.83
N VAL A 87 -13.85 -0.74 -4.16
CA VAL A 87 -12.50 -0.80 -4.71
C VAL A 87 -12.36 -2.04 -5.59
N GLU A 88 -12.06 -1.84 -6.87
CA GLU A 88 -11.86 -2.95 -7.80
C GLU A 88 -10.42 -3.42 -7.82
N PRO A 89 -10.17 -4.74 -7.74
CA PRO A 89 -8.82 -5.27 -7.89
C PRO A 89 -8.27 -5.02 -9.29
N ALA A 90 -7.00 -4.64 -9.37
CA ALA A 90 -6.27 -4.58 -10.63
C ALA A 90 -5.75 -5.97 -11.02
N MET A 91 -5.36 -6.76 -10.02
CA MET A 91 -4.95 -8.15 -10.17
C MET A 91 -5.87 -9.00 -9.29
N PRO A 92 -6.44 -10.11 -9.80
CA PRO A 92 -7.44 -10.88 -9.05
C PRO A 92 -6.82 -11.61 -7.86
N LEU A 93 -7.66 -11.93 -6.89
CA LEU A 93 -7.25 -12.73 -5.73
C LEU A 93 -7.00 -14.17 -6.15
N GLU A 94 -5.75 -14.62 -6.02
CA GLU A 94 -5.31 -15.96 -6.43
C GLU A 94 -4.22 -16.48 -5.52
N ASP A 95 -4.11 -17.82 -5.46
CA ASP A 95 -2.93 -18.47 -4.91
C ASP A 95 -1.80 -18.44 -5.94
N HIS A 96 -0.59 -18.20 -5.46
CA HIS A 96 0.59 -18.16 -6.33
C HIS A 96 1.61 -19.22 -5.90
N PRO A 97 2.30 -19.84 -6.87
CA PRO A 97 3.18 -20.97 -6.57
C PRO A 97 4.39 -20.59 -5.71
N TRP A 98 4.78 -19.31 -5.67
CA TRP A 98 5.90 -18.88 -4.84
C TRP A 98 5.58 -18.80 -3.34
N GLY A 99 4.30 -18.94 -2.93
CA GLY A 99 3.97 -19.07 -1.53
C GLY A 99 3.13 -17.96 -0.95
N ASP A 100 2.26 -17.34 -1.75
CA ASP A 100 1.28 -16.40 -1.25
C ASP A 100 -0.09 -16.56 -1.90
N ARG A 101 -1.06 -15.92 -1.31
CA ARG A 101 -2.37 -15.65 -1.88
C ARG A 101 -2.58 -14.16 -1.83
N GLY A 102 -2.82 -13.53 -2.96
CA GLY A 102 -2.87 -12.08 -2.98
C GLY A 102 -3.62 -11.50 -4.18
N PHE A 103 -3.85 -10.21 -4.09
CA PHE A 103 -4.46 -9.38 -5.12
C PHE A 103 -3.83 -8.00 -5.08
N SER A 104 -4.06 -7.20 -6.11
CA SER A 104 -3.58 -5.83 -6.11
C SER A 104 -4.71 -4.83 -6.32
N ILE A 105 -4.50 -3.64 -5.80
CA ILE A 105 -5.33 -2.46 -6.06
C ILE A 105 -4.41 -1.31 -6.46
N ILE A 106 -4.99 -0.28 -7.06
CA ILE A 106 -4.24 0.91 -7.48
C ILE A 106 -4.68 2.09 -6.61
N ASP A 107 -3.74 2.80 -6.04
CA ASP A 107 -4.03 3.98 -5.23
C ASP A 107 -4.27 5.22 -6.11
N PRO A 108 -4.67 6.39 -5.54
CA PRO A 108 -5.01 7.56 -6.35
C PRO A 108 -3.87 8.16 -7.18
N ILE A 109 -2.63 7.87 -6.85
CA ILE A 109 -1.46 8.34 -7.62
C ILE A 109 -0.82 7.26 -8.47
N GLY A 110 -1.54 6.14 -8.66
CA GLY A 110 -1.15 5.08 -9.59
C GLY A 110 -0.26 4.00 -8.99
N THR A 111 0.03 4.03 -7.70
CA THR A 111 0.87 3.01 -7.07
C THR A 111 0.12 1.69 -6.96
N SER A 112 0.77 0.60 -7.39
CA SER A 112 0.26 -0.75 -7.19
C SER A 112 0.48 -1.18 -5.74
N LEU A 113 -0.61 -1.56 -5.07
CA LEU A 113 -0.59 -2.08 -3.72
C LEU A 113 -0.93 -3.56 -3.78
N TYR A 114 0.05 -4.41 -3.47
CA TYR A 114 -0.14 -5.86 -3.44
C TYR A 114 -0.46 -6.29 -2.02
N ILE A 115 -1.65 -6.85 -1.81
CA ILE A 115 -2.14 -7.28 -0.50
C ILE A 115 -2.17 -8.80 -0.49
N TYR A 116 -1.49 -9.42 0.47
CA TYR A 116 -1.30 -10.87 0.45
C TYR A 116 -1.19 -11.47 1.84
N SER A 117 -1.45 -12.77 1.91
CA SER A 117 -1.14 -13.62 3.06
C SER A 117 -0.21 -14.74 2.60
N ASP A 118 0.65 -15.21 3.51
CA ASP A 118 1.56 -16.30 3.22
C ASP A 118 0.80 -17.61 3.00
N ARG A 119 1.32 -18.45 2.11
CA ARG A 119 0.85 -19.82 1.80
C ARG A 119 2.05 -20.72 1.65
N GLU A 120 1.82 -22.02 1.72
CA GLU A 120 2.84 -23.03 1.42
C GLU A 120 3.27 -22.88 -0.05
N PRO A 121 4.56 -22.65 -0.36
CA PRO A 121 5.01 -22.58 -1.74
C PRO A 121 4.94 -23.94 -2.41
N SER A 122 4.84 -23.95 -3.75
CA SER A 122 4.96 -25.19 -4.52
C SER A 122 6.39 -25.72 -4.44
N ASP A 123 6.58 -27.01 -4.79
CA ASP A 123 7.90 -27.67 -4.69
C ASP A 123 9.00 -26.93 -5.45
N ALA A 124 8.65 -26.32 -6.59
CA ALA A 124 9.61 -25.56 -7.39
C ALA A 124 10.19 -24.35 -6.63
N PHE A 125 9.49 -23.84 -5.62
CA PHE A 125 9.88 -22.65 -4.86
C PHE A 125 10.32 -22.92 -3.43
N LYS A 126 10.29 -24.19 -2.98
CA LYS A 126 10.66 -24.55 -1.60
C LYS A 126 12.14 -24.39 -1.29
N GLN A 127 12.97 -24.32 -2.32
CA GLN A 127 14.42 -24.15 -2.19
C GLN A 127 14.87 -22.72 -1.91
N PHE A 128 13.97 -21.77 -1.96
CA PHE A 128 14.29 -20.35 -1.75
C PHE A 128 13.86 -19.84 -0.34
#